data_1642cf224bb695c55bdb97471b4ef5af
#
_entry.id   1642cf224bb695c55bdb97471b4ef5af
#
_cell.length_a   1.000
_cell.length_b   1.000
_cell.length_c   1.000
_cell.angle_alpha   90.00
_cell.angle_beta   90.00
_cell.angle_gamma   90.00
#
_symmetry.space_group_name_H-M   'P 1'
#
loop_
_entity.id
_entity.type
_entity.pdbx_description
1 polymer ?
#
loop_
_entity_poly.entity_id
_entity_poly.type
_entity_poly.pdbx_seq_one_letter_code
_entity_poly.pdbx_strand_id
1 'polypeptide(L)'
;ANIGGIGTPIGTPPNLIFREIYQQTTGEEVLFLTWMSWGVPAVLMLTPLAALWATRHLTHQGQVEMPVVGQWQTDEKRVFTVFVLTAVAWMTRGQPFGGWSTWLDLKGANDASVALVAVVCMFLIPNGKGERLLDWETAAKIPWGMLILFGGGIAIAKAFVVSGLSAALGNALVGITTWHIIFIIGVICLTITFLTEMTSNTATTALMMPILAAGAVAAGIEPALLMVPAAMSASCAFMLPVATAPNTIVFSTGRFT
;
A
#
# COMPACT_ATOMS: atom_id res chain seq x y z
N ALA A 1 -8.06 1.51 9.67
CA ALA A 1 -6.95 0.69 9.15
C ALA A 1 -6.79 0.87 7.63
N ASN A 2 -7.83 0.60 6.82
CA ASN A 2 -7.74 0.66 5.34
C ASN A 2 -7.30 2.05 4.84
N ILE A 3 -7.96 3.11 5.30
CA ILE A 3 -7.60 4.49 4.93
C ILE A 3 -6.16 4.81 5.34
N GLY A 4 -5.74 4.48 6.58
CA GLY A 4 -4.39 4.74 7.05
C GLY A 4 -3.31 4.04 6.23
N GLY A 5 -3.61 2.87 5.68
CA GLY A 5 -2.71 2.11 4.82
C GLY A 5 -2.36 2.82 3.50
N ILE A 6 -3.21 3.71 3.00
CA ILE A 6 -2.95 4.49 1.78
C ILE A 6 -1.79 5.46 1.99
N GLY A 7 -1.55 5.93 3.22
CA GLY A 7 -0.61 7.00 3.54
C GLY A 7 0.86 6.68 3.27
N THR A 8 1.26 5.41 3.26
CA THR A 8 2.65 5.01 3.03
C THR A 8 2.77 3.92 1.98
N PRO A 9 3.91 3.82 1.27
CA PRO A 9 4.10 2.79 0.24
C PRO A 9 3.92 1.36 0.76
N ILE A 10 4.27 1.12 2.01
CA ILE A 10 4.22 -0.20 2.67
C ILE A 10 2.93 -0.45 3.46
N GLY A 11 2.04 0.53 3.52
CA GLY A 11 0.83 0.46 4.35
C GLY A 11 -0.21 -0.54 3.87
N THR A 12 -0.28 -0.76 2.56
CA THR A 12 -1.12 -1.80 1.94
C THR A 12 -0.45 -2.40 0.70
N PRO A 13 -0.73 -3.68 0.39
CA PRO A 13 -0.18 -4.35 -0.78
C PRO A 13 -0.42 -3.64 -2.13
N PRO A 14 -1.57 -3.05 -2.40
CA PRO A 14 -1.82 -2.27 -3.61
C PRO A 14 -0.76 -1.22 -3.93
N ASN A 15 -0.25 -0.53 -2.90
CA ASN A 15 0.75 0.51 -3.09
C ASN A 15 2.08 -0.05 -3.62
N LEU A 16 2.50 -1.21 -3.14
CA LEU A 16 3.72 -1.89 -3.59
C LEU A 16 3.57 -2.41 -5.02
N ILE A 17 2.42 -2.99 -5.36
CA ILE A 17 2.13 -3.48 -6.71
C ILE A 17 2.13 -2.32 -7.70
N PHE A 18 1.50 -1.21 -7.35
CA PHE A 18 1.55 0.00 -8.17
C PHE A 18 3.00 0.43 -8.44
N ARG A 19 3.83 0.57 -7.40
CA ARG A 19 5.22 1.01 -7.53
C ARG A 19 6.02 0.11 -8.47
N GLU A 20 5.87 -1.19 -8.32
CA GLU A 20 6.58 -2.16 -9.15
C GLU A 20 6.16 -2.08 -10.62
N ILE A 21 4.85 -2.07 -10.90
CA ILE A 21 4.33 -1.98 -12.27
C ILE A 21 4.65 -0.63 -12.91
N TYR A 22 4.57 0.45 -12.14
CA TYR A 22 4.94 1.78 -12.61
C TYR A 22 6.41 1.84 -13.03
N GLN A 23 7.31 1.34 -12.18
CA GLN A 23 8.74 1.29 -12.48
C GLN A 23 9.04 0.42 -13.71
N GLN A 24 8.36 -0.73 -13.85
CA GLN A 24 8.52 -1.59 -15.04
C GLN A 24 8.03 -0.91 -16.32
N THR A 25 7.03 -0.06 -16.24
CA THR A 25 6.42 0.60 -17.39
C THR A 25 7.17 1.87 -17.81
N THR A 26 7.56 2.69 -16.83
CA THR A 26 8.16 4.03 -17.07
C THR A 26 9.68 4.04 -16.94
N GLY A 27 10.26 3.06 -16.24
CA GLY A 27 11.65 3.05 -15.83
C GLY A 27 11.95 3.95 -14.62
N GLU A 28 10.94 4.65 -14.08
CA GLU A 28 11.09 5.59 -12.97
C GLU A 28 10.67 4.94 -11.64
N GLU A 29 11.47 5.15 -10.59
CA GLU A 29 11.14 4.68 -9.24
C GLU A 29 10.31 5.73 -8.49
N VAL A 30 9.16 5.32 -7.95
CA VAL A 30 8.39 6.14 -7.01
C VAL A 30 9.01 6.04 -5.62
N LEU A 31 9.70 7.09 -5.18
CA LEU A 31 10.33 7.14 -3.87
C LEU A 31 9.29 7.12 -2.74
N PHE A 32 9.75 6.76 -1.53
CA PHE A 32 8.89 6.68 -0.34
C PHE A 32 8.15 7.99 -0.05
N LEU A 33 8.87 9.12 -0.06
CA LEU A 33 8.27 10.44 0.15
C LEU A 33 7.37 10.89 -1.01
N THR A 34 7.68 10.49 -2.23
CA THR A 34 6.83 10.80 -3.40
C THR A 34 5.45 10.17 -3.23
N TRP A 35 5.39 8.89 -2.83
CA TRP A 35 4.09 8.27 -2.51
C TRP A 35 3.39 8.99 -1.35
N MET A 36 4.11 9.29 -0.26
CA MET A 36 3.52 9.99 0.89
C MET A 36 2.95 11.35 0.53
N SER A 37 3.56 12.07 -0.42
CA SER A 37 3.03 13.37 -0.88
C SER A 37 1.65 13.27 -1.51
N TRP A 38 1.28 12.10 -2.03
CA TRP A 38 -0.07 11.79 -2.55
C TRP A 38 -0.96 11.15 -1.49
N GLY A 39 -0.42 10.17 -0.76
CA GLY A 39 -1.19 9.34 0.17
C GLY A 39 -1.56 10.06 1.46
N VAL A 40 -0.65 10.82 2.06
CA VAL A 40 -0.91 11.52 3.34
C VAL A 40 -2.03 12.55 3.23
N PRO A 41 -2.08 13.44 2.21
CA PRO A 41 -3.22 14.32 2.04
C PRO A 41 -4.55 13.58 1.88
N ALA A 42 -4.57 12.47 1.13
CA ALA A 42 -5.77 11.65 0.99
C ALA A 42 -6.21 11.06 2.34
N VAL A 43 -5.29 10.54 3.15
CA VAL A 43 -5.59 10.02 4.50
C VAL A 43 -6.12 11.12 5.41
N LEU A 44 -5.48 12.30 5.40
CA LEU A 44 -5.90 13.44 6.25
C LEU A 44 -7.29 13.95 5.87
N MET A 45 -7.69 13.82 4.61
CA MET A 45 -9.02 14.20 4.16
C MET A 45 -10.07 13.10 4.43
N LEU A 46 -9.75 11.86 4.09
CA LEU A 46 -10.71 10.75 4.19
C LEU A 46 -10.97 10.30 5.63
N THR A 47 -9.97 10.37 6.52
CA THR A 47 -10.13 9.91 7.91
C THR A 47 -11.15 10.72 8.69
N PRO A 48 -11.11 12.08 8.72
CA PRO A 48 -12.15 12.85 9.41
C PRO A 48 -13.52 12.70 8.74
N LEU A 49 -13.58 12.61 7.40
CA LEU A 49 -14.86 12.38 6.70
C LEU A 49 -15.48 11.04 7.12
N ALA A 50 -14.69 9.98 7.15
CA ALA A 50 -15.15 8.66 7.60
C ALA A 50 -15.58 8.68 9.08
N ALA A 51 -14.81 9.35 9.94
CA ALA A 51 -15.13 9.49 11.35
C ALA A 51 -16.45 10.27 11.56
N LEU A 52 -16.61 11.41 10.92
CA LEU A 52 -17.84 12.21 10.99
C LEU A 52 -19.04 11.42 10.47
N TRP A 53 -18.86 10.67 9.38
CA TRP A 53 -19.95 9.87 8.82
C TRP A 53 -20.33 8.71 9.76
N ALA A 54 -19.35 8.00 10.32
CA ALA A 54 -19.58 6.88 11.23
C ALA A 54 -20.18 7.32 12.57
N THR A 55 -19.85 8.53 13.04
CA THR A 55 -20.32 9.04 14.35
C THR A 55 -21.61 9.86 14.28
N ARG A 56 -22.10 10.19 13.08
CA ARG A 56 -23.28 11.09 12.89
C ARG A 56 -24.57 10.66 13.60
N HIS A 57 -24.71 9.39 13.89
CA HIS A 57 -25.88 8.82 14.57
C HIS A 57 -25.59 8.34 15.99
N LEU A 58 -24.37 8.56 16.50
CA LEU A 58 -24.03 8.18 17.86
C LEU A 58 -24.62 9.19 18.85
N THR A 59 -25.71 8.80 19.50
CA THR A 59 -26.38 9.59 20.54
C THR A 59 -25.94 9.19 21.95
N HIS A 60 -25.10 8.16 22.07
CA HIS A 60 -24.73 7.57 23.34
C HIS A 60 -23.53 8.25 23.97
N GLN A 61 -23.70 8.82 25.18
CA GLN A 61 -22.63 9.42 25.99
C GLN A 61 -22.00 8.38 26.95
N GLY A 62 -21.85 7.13 26.48
CA GLY A 62 -21.20 6.08 27.26
C GLY A 62 -19.70 6.36 27.41
N GLN A 63 -19.19 6.26 28.63
CA GLN A 63 -17.74 6.24 28.84
C GLN A 63 -17.19 4.96 28.22
N VAL A 64 -16.27 5.12 27.28
CA VAL A 64 -15.48 3.97 26.74
C VAL A 64 -14.41 3.66 27.77
N GLU A 65 -14.54 2.54 28.46
CA GLU A 65 -13.46 2.04 29.31
C GLU A 65 -12.27 1.67 28.44
N MET A 66 -11.24 2.50 28.51
CA MET A 66 -9.99 2.23 27.80
C MET A 66 -9.21 1.16 28.60
N PRO A 67 -8.72 0.11 27.93
CA PRO A 67 -7.87 -0.86 28.63
C PRO A 67 -6.64 -0.16 29.19
N VAL A 68 -6.27 -0.50 30.44
CA VAL A 68 -5.07 0.03 31.08
C VAL A 68 -3.85 -0.48 30.32
N VAL A 69 -3.19 0.41 29.60
CA VAL A 69 -1.96 0.11 28.87
C VAL A 69 -0.81 0.06 29.89
N GLY A 70 -0.11 -1.06 29.95
CA GLY A 70 1.06 -1.26 30.80
C GLY A 70 2.23 -0.34 30.39
N GLN A 71 3.30 -0.34 31.21
CA GLN A 71 4.53 0.39 30.83
C GLN A 71 5.25 -0.32 29.68
N TRP A 72 5.86 0.48 28.80
CA TRP A 72 6.66 -0.03 27.67
C TRP A 72 7.77 -0.95 28.16
N GLN A 73 7.77 -2.19 27.66
CA GLN A 73 8.81 -3.16 27.93
C GLN A 73 10.08 -2.88 27.10
N THR A 74 11.19 -3.50 27.48
CA THR A 74 12.47 -3.28 26.80
C THR A 74 12.47 -3.76 25.35
N ASP A 75 11.85 -4.91 25.09
CA ASP A 75 11.64 -5.47 23.75
C ASP A 75 10.79 -4.56 22.88
N GLU A 76 9.67 -4.04 23.40
CA GLU A 76 8.81 -3.09 22.67
C GLU A 76 9.55 -1.81 22.26
N LYS A 77 10.34 -1.22 23.20
CA LYS A 77 11.16 -0.05 22.91
C LYS A 77 12.18 -0.31 21.80
N ARG A 78 12.84 -1.48 21.83
CA ARG A 78 13.84 -1.87 20.83
C ARG A 78 13.21 -2.10 19.47
N VAL A 79 12.09 -2.82 19.40
CA VAL A 79 11.33 -3.01 18.16
C VAL A 79 10.89 -1.66 17.58
N PHE A 80 10.32 -0.79 18.44
CA PHE A 80 9.90 0.54 18.01
C PHE A 80 11.08 1.38 17.49
N THR A 81 12.24 1.29 18.15
CA THR A 81 13.46 1.99 17.69
C THR A 81 13.90 1.50 16.31
N VAL A 82 13.95 0.17 16.08
CA VAL A 82 14.28 -0.39 14.77
C VAL A 82 13.27 0.07 13.72
N PHE A 83 11.97 0.03 14.05
CA PHE A 83 10.91 0.49 13.15
C PHE A 83 11.07 1.96 12.75
N VAL A 84 11.29 2.84 13.74
CA VAL A 84 11.48 4.28 13.48
C VAL A 84 12.72 4.53 12.62
N LEU A 85 13.86 3.88 12.93
CA LEU A 85 15.09 4.03 12.16
C LEU A 85 14.89 3.53 10.71
N THR A 86 14.17 2.43 10.52
CA THR A 86 13.84 1.91 9.20
C THR A 86 12.96 2.89 8.41
N ALA A 87 11.93 3.44 9.04
CA ALA A 87 11.05 4.43 8.42
C ALA A 87 11.84 5.70 8.03
N VAL A 88 12.71 6.20 8.91
CA VAL A 88 13.58 7.34 8.61
C VAL A 88 14.54 7.01 7.47
N ALA A 89 15.14 5.82 7.46
CA ALA A 89 16.03 5.39 6.38
C ALA A 89 15.31 5.33 5.03
N TRP A 90 14.06 4.85 4.97
CA TRP A 90 13.25 4.88 3.74
C TRP A 90 12.93 6.30 3.29
N MET A 91 12.47 7.15 4.21
CA MET A 91 12.10 8.53 3.90
C MET A 91 13.28 9.36 3.40
N THR A 92 14.47 9.13 3.96
CA THR A 92 15.68 9.92 3.66
C THR A 92 16.59 9.25 2.63
N ARG A 93 16.21 8.14 2.01
CA ARG A 93 17.04 7.37 1.06
C ARG A 93 17.43 8.20 -0.16
N GLY A 94 16.47 8.82 -0.83
CA GLY A 94 16.69 9.58 -2.06
C GLY A 94 16.35 11.07 -1.93
N GLN A 95 15.70 11.48 -0.84
CA GLN A 95 15.25 12.86 -0.57
C GLN A 95 15.36 13.16 0.91
N PRO A 96 15.51 14.42 1.35
CA PRO A 96 15.85 15.58 0.53
C PRO A 96 17.35 15.61 0.15
N PHE A 97 17.74 16.50 -0.75
CA PHE A 97 19.15 16.76 -1.12
C PHE A 97 19.93 15.53 -1.65
N GLY A 98 19.26 14.62 -2.36
CA GLY A 98 19.86 13.39 -2.89
C GLY A 98 19.86 12.21 -1.92
N GLY A 99 19.58 12.46 -0.65
CA GLY A 99 19.49 11.44 0.40
C GLY A 99 20.80 10.72 0.73
N TRP A 100 20.75 9.86 1.76
CA TRP A 100 21.94 9.16 2.24
C TRP A 100 22.52 8.16 1.22
N SER A 101 21.69 7.62 0.31
CA SER A 101 22.18 6.69 -0.72
C SER A 101 23.18 7.35 -1.66
N THR A 102 22.97 8.62 -2.00
CA THR A 102 23.89 9.42 -2.82
C THR A 102 25.09 9.88 -2.01
N TRP A 103 24.89 10.32 -0.75
CA TRP A 103 25.99 10.79 0.10
C TRP A 103 27.00 9.70 0.43
N LEU A 104 26.54 8.45 0.55
CA LEU A 104 27.38 7.29 0.84
C LEU A 104 27.83 6.56 -0.45
N ASP A 105 27.52 7.08 -1.65
CA ASP A 105 27.75 6.46 -2.97
C ASP A 105 27.22 5.00 -3.06
N LEU A 106 26.10 4.73 -2.39
CA LEU A 106 25.45 3.42 -2.38
C LEU A 106 24.37 3.35 -3.48
N LYS A 107 24.80 3.36 -4.74
CA LYS A 107 23.89 3.38 -5.91
C LYS A 107 22.95 2.18 -6.02
N GLY A 108 23.29 1.06 -5.37
CA GLY A 108 22.43 -0.13 -5.33
C GLY A 108 21.45 -0.16 -4.16
N ALA A 109 21.47 0.85 -3.26
CA ALA A 109 20.56 0.89 -2.13
C ALA A 109 19.12 1.19 -2.58
N ASN A 110 18.22 0.29 -2.21
CA ASN A 110 16.78 0.40 -2.47
C ASN A 110 15.98 0.12 -1.19
N ASP A 111 14.67 0.22 -1.25
CA ASP A 111 13.82 0.02 -0.08
C ASP A 111 13.91 -1.41 0.46
N ALA A 112 14.16 -2.40 -0.40
CA ALA A 112 14.35 -3.79 0.02
C ALA A 112 15.65 -4.00 0.81
N SER A 113 16.74 -3.31 0.42
CA SER A 113 18.01 -3.38 1.18
C SER A 113 17.87 -2.77 2.58
N VAL A 114 17.13 -1.67 2.72
CA VAL A 114 16.81 -1.08 4.04
C VAL A 114 16.00 -2.05 4.90
N ALA A 115 14.96 -2.66 4.31
CA ALA A 115 14.15 -3.66 5.01
C ALA A 115 14.97 -4.87 5.44
N LEU A 116 15.87 -5.37 4.58
CA LEU A 116 16.74 -6.50 4.90
C LEU A 116 17.69 -6.18 6.08
N VAL A 117 18.29 -4.99 6.08
CA VAL A 117 19.11 -4.53 7.21
C VAL A 117 18.30 -4.49 8.50
N ALA A 118 17.06 -3.97 8.46
CA ALA A 118 16.18 -3.95 9.62
C ALA A 118 15.87 -5.37 10.13
N VAL A 119 15.58 -6.32 9.24
CA VAL A 119 15.36 -7.73 9.60
C VAL A 119 16.61 -8.33 10.25
N VAL A 120 17.78 -8.12 9.68
CA VAL A 120 19.06 -8.57 10.27
C VAL A 120 19.26 -7.98 11.67
N CYS A 121 18.97 -6.69 11.86
CA CYS A 121 19.01 -6.05 13.17
C CYS A 121 18.06 -6.73 14.18
N MET A 122 16.86 -7.09 13.75
CA MET A 122 15.89 -7.79 14.61
C MET A 122 16.40 -9.16 15.08
N PHE A 123 17.14 -9.88 14.22
CA PHE A 123 17.79 -11.16 14.59
C PHE A 123 19.01 -10.99 15.51
N LEU A 124 19.67 -9.82 15.49
CA LEU A 124 20.88 -9.58 16.27
C LEU A 124 20.61 -8.94 17.63
N ILE A 125 19.63 -8.05 17.72
CA ILE A 125 19.33 -7.29 18.93
C ILE A 125 18.66 -8.20 19.97
N PRO A 126 19.17 -8.26 21.21
CA PRO A 126 18.55 -9.07 22.28
C PRO A 126 17.22 -8.43 22.71
N ASN A 127 16.26 -9.26 23.18
CA ASN A 127 14.96 -8.79 23.69
C ASN A 127 15.01 -8.37 25.17
N GLY A 128 16.13 -8.59 25.86
CA GLY A 128 16.28 -8.33 27.29
C GLY A 128 15.79 -9.47 28.19
N LYS A 129 15.29 -10.57 27.61
CA LYS A 129 14.79 -11.76 28.31
C LYS A 129 15.64 -13.01 28.03
N GLY A 130 16.83 -12.83 27.43
CA GLY A 130 17.75 -13.90 27.06
C GLY A 130 17.65 -14.38 25.61
N GLU A 131 16.72 -13.84 24.83
CA GLU A 131 16.48 -14.18 23.43
C GLU A 131 16.75 -12.97 22.52
N ARG A 132 16.47 -13.10 21.21
CA ARG A 132 16.54 -12.03 20.24
C ARG A 132 15.15 -11.42 20.01
N LEU A 133 15.09 -10.22 19.37
CA LEU A 133 13.81 -9.60 19.02
C LEU A 133 13.02 -10.41 18.00
N LEU A 134 13.72 -11.13 17.12
CA LEU A 134 13.13 -12.02 16.12
C LEU A 134 13.92 -13.33 16.10
N ASP A 135 13.20 -14.44 16.12
CA ASP A 135 13.72 -15.79 15.90
C ASP A 135 13.26 -16.33 14.55
N TRP A 136 13.92 -17.40 14.09
CA TRP A 136 13.61 -18.00 12.79
C TRP A 136 12.22 -18.63 12.73
N GLU A 137 11.76 -19.23 13.83
CA GLU A 137 10.45 -19.85 13.88
C GLU A 137 9.33 -18.82 13.63
N THR A 138 9.44 -17.66 14.24
CA THR A 138 8.52 -16.53 14.04
C THR A 138 8.66 -15.94 12.64
N ALA A 139 9.90 -15.73 12.18
CA ALA A 139 10.16 -15.19 10.84
C ALA A 139 9.63 -16.10 9.72
N ALA A 140 9.67 -17.43 9.91
CA ALA A 140 9.16 -18.38 8.92
C ALA A 140 7.62 -18.39 8.82
N LYS A 141 6.89 -17.84 9.80
CA LYS A 141 5.42 -17.75 9.81
C LYS A 141 4.85 -16.61 8.95
N ILE A 142 5.68 -15.94 8.16
CA ILE A 142 5.17 -14.91 7.23
C ILE A 142 4.15 -15.52 6.25
N PRO A 143 3.19 -14.71 5.76
CA PRO A 143 2.15 -15.19 4.87
C PRO A 143 2.71 -15.43 3.46
N TRP A 144 3.40 -16.54 3.22
CA TRP A 144 4.01 -16.93 1.94
C TRP A 144 3.06 -16.85 0.76
N GLY A 145 1.77 -17.15 0.97
CA GLY A 145 0.73 -17.03 -0.05
C GLY A 145 0.62 -15.62 -0.64
N MET A 146 0.85 -14.57 0.17
CA MET A 146 0.85 -13.20 -0.33
C MET A 146 2.07 -12.92 -1.23
N LEU A 147 3.25 -13.45 -0.89
CA LEU A 147 4.44 -13.29 -1.72
C LEU A 147 4.29 -14.02 -3.07
N ILE A 148 3.69 -15.21 -3.07
CA ILE A 148 3.37 -15.97 -4.29
C ILE A 148 2.35 -15.18 -5.13
N LEU A 149 1.32 -14.60 -4.51
CA LEU A 149 0.32 -13.78 -5.20
C LEU A 149 0.97 -12.55 -5.85
N PHE A 150 1.89 -11.86 -5.16
CA PHE A 150 2.65 -10.75 -5.74
C PHE A 150 3.49 -11.20 -6.94
N GLY A 151 4.28 -12.26 -6.77
CA GLY A 151 5.09 -12.83 -7.87
C GLY A 151 4.23 -13.24 -9.07
N GLY A 152 3.08 -13.86 -8.82
CA GLY A 152 2.09 -14.21 -9.84
C GLY A 152 1.52 -12.98 -10.55
N GLY A 153 1.16 -11.93 -9.82
CA GLY A 153 0.68 -10.67 -10.37
C GLY A 153 1.70 -10.00 -11.29
N ILE A 154 2.96 -9.93 -10.86
CA ILE A 154 4.08 -9.39 -11.65
C ILE A 154 4.31 -10.24 -12.91
N ALA A 155 4.26 -11.57 -12.80
CA ALA A 155 4.41 -12.46 -13.93
C ALA A 155 3.29 -12.28 -14.97
N ILE A 156 2.03 -12.14 -14.53
CA ILE A 156 0.88 -11.84 -15.38
C ILE A 156 1.05 -10.47 -16.07
N ALA A 157 1.47 -9.45 -15.33
CA ALA A 157 1.76 -8.13 -15.86
C ALA A 157 2.78 -8.20 -17.01
N LYS A 158 3.88 -8.91 -16.78
CA LYS A 158 4.91 -9.11 -17.80
C LYS A 158 4.39 -9.91 -19.00
N ALA A 159 3.57 -10.93 -18.76
CA ALA A 159 2.93 -11.70 -19.84
C ALA A 159 2.01 -10.83 -20.71
N PHE A 160 1.26 -9.91 -20.10
CA PHE A 160 0.41 -8.94 -20.83
C PHE A 160 1.23 -8.03 -21.76
N VAL A 161 2.36 -7.53 -21.27
CA VAL A 161 3.27 -6.71 -22.07
C VAL A 161 3.87 -7.53 -23.24
N VAL A 162 4.43 -8.70 -22.96
CA VAL A 162 5.12 -9.53 -23.95
C VAL A 162 4.16 -10.09 -25.00
N SER A 163 2.92 -10.43 -24.61
CA SER A 163 1.89 -10.93 -25.54
C SER A 163 1.25 -9.85 -26.41
N GLY A 164 1.53 -8.57 -26.14
CA GLY A 164 0.86 -7.46 -26.80
C GLY A 164 -0.57 -7.20 -26.31
N LEU A 165 -1.07 -7.97 -25.34
CA LEU A 165 -2.42 -7.80 -24.80
C LEU A 165 -2.59 -6.43 -24.15
N SER A 166 -1.56 -5.93 -23.45
CA SER A 166 -1.55 -4.57 -22.88
C SER A 166 -1.77 -3.50 -23.96
N ALA A 167 -1.10 -3.62 -25.10
CA ALA A 167 -1.26 -2.68 -26.22
C ALA A 167 -2.67 -2.79 -26.83
N ALA A 168 -3.21 -4.00 -26.99
CA ALA A 168 -4.56 -4.20 -27.50
C ALA A 168 -5.64 -3.59 -26.58
N LEU A 169 -5.51 -3.81 -25.26
CA LEU A 169 -6.39 -3.21 -24.25
C LEU A 169 -6.22 -1.69 -24.20
N GLY A 170 -4.98 -1.19 -24.27
CA GLY A 170 -4.68 0.23 -24.33
C GLY A 170 -5.36 0.90 -25.53
N ASN A 171 -5.24 0.32 -26.73
CA ASN A 171 -5.88 0.83 -27.92
C ASN A 171 -7.41 0.83 -27.82
N ALA A 172 -8.01 -0.14 -27.14
CA ALA A 172 -9.45 -0.16 -26.89
C ALA A 172 -9.87 1.01 -25.95
N LEU A 173 -8.99 1.45 -25.07
CA LEU A 173 -9.23 2.60 -24.18
C LEU A 173 -9.04 3.96 -24.88
N VAL A 174 -8.34 4.03 -26.01
CA VAL A 174 -8.13 5.28 -26.77
C VAL A 174 -9.47 5.94 -27.18
N GLY A 175 -10.52 5.14 -27.43
CA GLY A 175 -11.85 5.67 -27.70
C GLY A 175 -12.47 6.48 -26.56
N ILE A 176 -11.97 6.32 -25.32
CA ILE A 176 -12.47 7.02 -24.13
C ILE A 176 -11.69 8.33 -23.86
N THR A 177 -10.57 8.57 -24.56
CA THR A 177 -9.72 9.75 -24.35
C THR A 177 -10.39 11.08 -24.74
N THR A 178 -11.53 11.03 -25.43
CA THR A 178 -12.37 12.21 -25.69
C THR A 178 -13.05 12.74 -24.44
N TRP A 179 -13.11 11.97 -23.36
CA TRP A 179 -13.71 12.38 -22.11
C TRP A 179 -12.73 13.16 -21.25
N HIS A 180 -13.27 14.02 -20.39
CA HIS A 180 -12.44 14.77 -19.46
C HIS A 180 -11.72 13.80 -18.50
N ILE A 181 -10.41 13.99 -18.29
CA ILE A 181 -9.55 13.08 -17.52
C ILE A 181 -10.10 12.78 -16.11
N ILE A 182 -10.68 13.79 -15.45
CA ILE A 182 -11.29 13.62 -14.11
C ILE A 182 -12.43 12.60 -14.14
N PHE A 183 -13.23 12.60 -15.22
CA PHE A 183 -14.33 11.65 -15.37
C PHE A 183 -13.80 10.22 -15.57
N ILE A 184 -12.76 10.05 -16.37
CA ILE A 184 -12.09 8.76 -16.58
C ILE A 184 -11.55 8.23 -15.25
N ILE A 185 -10.83 9.07 -14.50
CA ILE A 185 -10.32 8.71 -13.17
C ILE A 185 -11.47 8.33 -12.24
N GLY A 186 -12.54 9.09 -12.21
CA GLY A 186 -13.73 8.80 -11.40
C GLY A 186 -14.35 7.43 -11.70
N VAL A 187 -14.53 7.11 -12.98
CA VAL A 187 -15.07 5.81 -13.42
C VAL A 187 -14.11 4.67 -13.03
N ILE A 188 -12.80 4.85 -13.23
CA ILE A 188 -11.80 3.85 -12.84
C ILE A 188 -11.84 3.61 -11.33
N CYS A 189 -11.79 4.67 -10.53
CA CYS A 189 -11.85 4.59 -9.07
C CYS A 189 -13.12 3.89 -8.58
N LEU A 190 -14.27 4.26 -9.13
CA LEU A 190 -15.56 3.64 -8.79
C LEU A 190 -15.57 2.15 -9.14
N THR A 191 -15.15 1.80 -10.36
CA THR A 191 -15.08 0.41 -10.81
C THR A 191 -14.17 -0.42 -9.91
N ILE A 192 -12.98 0.09 -9.58
CA ILE A 192 -12.03 -0.61 -8.72
C ILE A 192 -12.56 -0.73 -7.29
N THR A 193 -13.19 0.30 -6.75
CA THR A 193 -13.79 0.26 -5.41
C THR A 193 -14.87 -0.82 -5.32
N PHE A 194 -15.75 -0.94 -6.31
CA PHE A 194 -16.76 -2.01 -6.30
C PHE A 194 -16.15 -3.39 -6.55
N LEU A 195 -15.17 -3.49 -7.44
CA LEU A 195 -14.50 -4.75 -7.73
C LEU A 195 -13.75 -5.29 -6.50
N THR A 196 -13.06 -4.41 -5.76
CA THR A 196 -12.29 -4.81 -4.59
C THR A 196 -13.16 -5.23 -3.40
N GLU A 197 -14.44 -4.87 -3.36
CA GLU A 197 -15.39 -5.37 -2.35
C GLU A 197 -15.66 -6.88 -2.50
N MET A 198 -15.62 -7.38 -3.72
CA MET A 198 -15.92 -8.78 -4.06
C MET A 198 -14.66 -9.61 -4.23
N THR A 199 -13.50 -8.97 -4.37
CA THR A 199 -12.21 -9.62 -4.62
C THR A 199 -11.16 -9.10 -3.65
N SER A 200 -9.99 -9.72 -3.61
CA SER A 200 -8.87 -9.22 -2.80
C SER A 200 -8.31 -7.92 -3.38
N ASN A 201 -8.07 -6.91 -2.52
CA ASN A 201 -7.42 -5.64 -2.89
C ASN A 201 -6.12 -5.90 -3.69
N THR A 202 -5.33 -6.86 -3.24
CA THR A 202 -4.08 -7.28 -3.87
C THR A 202 -4.32 -7.85 -5.28
N ALA A 203 -5.29 -8.77 -5.42
CA ALA A 203 -5.59 -9.39 -6.70
C ALA A 203 -6.17 -8.38 -7.71
N THR A 204 -7.10 -7.52 -7.25
CA THR A 204 -7.66 -6.44 -8.06
C THR A 204 -6.54 -5.53 -8.58
N THR A 205 -5.63 -5.11 -7.71
CA THR A 205 -4.53 -4.22 -8.09
C THR A 205 -3.57 -4.92 -9.05
N ALA A 206 -3.17 -6.17 -8.78
CA ALA A 206 -2.26 -6.91 -9.65
C ALA A 206 -2.82 -7.10 -11.07
N LEU A 207 -4.14 -7.24 -11.20
CA LEU A 207 -4.80 -7.35 -12.50
C LEU A 207 -4.94 -5.99 -13.19
N MET A 208 -5.37 -4.96 -12.46
CA MET A 208 -5.74 -3.67 -13.07
C MET A 208 -4.54 -2.78 -13.38
N MET A 209 -3.46 -2.83 -12.58
CA MET A 209 -2.30 -1.96 -12.78
C MET A 209 -1.65 -2.08 -14.16
N PRO A 210 -1.36 -3.29 -14.69
CA PRO A 210 -0.79 -3.44 -16.03
C PRO A 210 -1.70 -2.90 -17.13
N ILE A 211 -3.02 -3.09 -16.97
CA ILE A 211 -4.02 -2.63 -17.94
C ILE A 211 -4.05 -1.09 -17.97
N LEU A 212 -4.09 -0.47 -16.79
CA LEU A 212 -4.11 0.99 -16.66
C LEU A 212 -2.80 1.61 -17.14
N ALA A 213 -1.64 1.00 -16.83
CA ALA A 213 -0.35 1.44 -17.31
C ALA A 213 -0.30 1.44 -18.83
N ALA A 214 -0.67 0.31 -19.46
CA ALA A 214 -0.70 0.19 -20.92
C ALA A 214 -1.71 1.15 -21.56
N GLY A 215 -2.90 1.29 -20.96
CA GLY A 215 -3.92 2.22 -21.42
C GLY A 215 -3.47 3.67 -21.37
N ALA A 216 -2.81 4.08 -20.30
CA ALA A 216 -2.25 5.42 -20.15
C ALA A 216 -1.18 5.70 -21.19
N VAL A 217 -0.23 4.79 -21.38
CA VAL A 217 0.83 4.91 -22.39
C VAL A 217 0.24 5.02 -23.79
N ALA A 218 -0.70 4.14 -24.14
CA ALA A 218 -1.36 4.16 -25.46
C ALA A 218 -2.16 5.45 -25.70
N ALA A 219 -2.72 6.04 -24.66
CA ALA A 219 -3.48 7.28 -24.70
C ALA A 219 -2.59 8.55 -24.63
N GLY A 220 -1.26 8.41 -24.44
CA GLY A 220 -0.36 9.55 -24.23
C GLY A 220 -0.60 10.28 -22.89
N ILE A 221 -1.17 9.59 -21.91
CA ILE A 221 -1.44 10.09 -20.56
C ILE A 221 -0.33 9.60 -19.62
N GLU A 222 0.08 10.46 -18.68
CA GLU A 222 1.01 10.05 -17.63
C GLU A 222 0.42 8.88 -16.80
N PRO A 223 1.08 7.69 -16.75
CA PRO A 223 0.52 6.51 -16.10
C PRO A 223 0.14 6.74 -14.64
N ALA A 224 0.89 7.57 -13.90
CA ALA A 224 0.59 7.87 -12.50
C ALA A 224 -0.80 8.48 -12.30
N LEU A 225 -1.31 9.25 -13.28
CA LEU A 225 -2.64 9.88 -13.19
C LEU A 225 -3.78 8.86 -13.10
N LEU A 226 -3.64 7.71 -13.73
CA LEU A 226 -4.65 6.64 -13.66
C LEU A 226 -4.32 5.62 -12.56
N MET A 227 -3.05 5.28 -12.43
CA MET A 227 -2.62 4.18 -11.54
C MET A 227 -2.64 4.56 -10.06
N VAL A 228 -2.26 5.80 -9.68
CA VAL A 228 -2.25 6.22 -8.28
C VAL A 228 -3.65 6.25 -7.66
N PRO A 229 -4.63 6.94 -8.26
CA PRO A 229 -6.01 6.91 -7.74
C PRO A 229 -6.59 5.48 -7.71
N ALA A 230 -6.27 4.66 -8.72
CA ALA A 230 -6.70 3.28 -8.80
C ALA A 230 -6.14 2.40 -7.66
N ALA A 231 -4.84 2.54 -7.35
CA ALA A 231 -4.20 1.82 -6.23
C ALA A 231 -4.79 2.26 -4.88
N MET A 232 -5.05 3.55 -4.69
CA MET A 232 -5.71 4.06 -3.50
C MET A 232 -7.15 3.52 -3.37
N SER A 233 -7.91 3.52 -4.48
CA SER A 233 -9.29 3.01 -4.51
C SER A 233 -9.38 1.52 -4.22
N ALA A 234 -8.38 0.72 -4.65
CA ALA A 234 -8.31 -0.70 -4.33
C ALA A 234 -8.18 -0.96 -2.81
N SER A 235 -7.70 0.01 -2.04
CA SER A 235 -7.64 -0.06 -0.58
C SER A 235 -8.90 0.49 0.11
N CYS A 236 -9.87 1.03 -0.64
CA CYS A 236 -11.10 1.63 -0.14
C CYS A 236 -12.29 0.64 -0.10
N ALA A 237 -12.05 -0.58 0.31
CA ALA A 237 -13.08 -1.60 0.49
C ALA A 237 -13.72 -1.48 1.88
N PHE A 238 -14.85 -0.78 1.96
CA PHE A 238 -15.51 -0.44 3.24
C PHE A 238 -16.91 -1.01 3.41
N MET A 239 -17.54 -1.49 2.33
CA MET A 239 -18.96 -1.85 2.33
C MET A 239 -19.21 -3.26 2.86
N LEU A 240 -18.42 -4.24 2.44
CA LEU A 240 -18.64 -5.65 2.80
C LEU A 240 -17.76 -6.11 3.94
N PRO A 241 -18.31 -6.90 4.90
CA PRO A 241 -17.52 -7.49 5.99
C PRO A 241 -16.36 -8.35 5.50
N VAL A 242 -16.56 -9.08 4.40
CA VAL A 242 -15.60 -10.03 3.84
C VAL A 242 -14.49 -9.36 3.03
N ALA A 243 -14.66 -8.10 2.66
CA ALA A 243 -13.74 -7.40 1.74
C ALA A 243 -12.32 -7.28 2.32
N THR A 244 -12.19 -7.03 3.63
CA THR A 244 -10.89 -6.92 4.30
C THR A 244 -10.92 -7.49 5.72
N ALA A 245 -9.76 -7.95 6.21
CA ALA A 245 -9.64 -8.42 7.60
C ALA A 245 -10.08 -7.37 8.64
N PRO A 246 -9.74 -6.08 8.55
CA PRO A 246 -10.27 -5.07 9.44
C PRO A 246 -11.80 -4.97 9.45
N ASN A 247 -12.44 -5.10 8.29
CA ASN A 247 -13.91 -5.09 8.19
C ASN A 247 -14.49 -6.30 8.95
N THR A 248 -13.97 -7.49 8.68
CA THR A 248 -14.41 -8.73 9.36
C THR A 248 -14.32 -8.58 10.88
N ILE A 249 -13.21 -8.06 11.41
CA ILE A 249 -13.01 -7.85 12.84
C ILE A 249 -14.05 -6.89 13.42
N VAL A 250 -14.27 -5.75 12.73
CA VAL A 250 -15.24 -4.74 13.19
C VAL A 250 -16.67 -5.28 13.16
N PHE A 251 -17.07 -5.95 12.07
CA PHE A 251 -18.41 -6.53 11.96
C PHE A 251 -18.63 -7.69 12.95
N SER A 252 -17.59 -8.46 13.27
CA SER A 252 -17.70 -9.56 14.26
C SER A 252 -18.05 -9.08 15.67
N THR A 253 -17.88 -7.78 15.97
CA THR A 253 -18.29 -7.20 17.25
C THR A 253 -19.81 -7.13 17.43
N GLY A 254 -20.60 -7.33 16.37
CA GLY A 254 -22.07 -7.24 16.38
C GLY A 254 -22.62 -5.82 16.64
N ARG A 255 -21.76 -4.79 16.61
CA ARG A 255 -22.14 -3.39 16.85
C ARG A 255 -22.55 -2.64 15.58
N PHE A 256 -22.35 -3.26 14.43
CA PHE A 256 -22.68 -2.73 13.10
C PHE A 256 -23.61 -3.72 12.39
N THR A 257 -24.68 -3.21 11.83
CA THR A 257 -25.65 -3.95 11.00
C THR A 257 -25.63 -3.43 9.58
#